data_ced0e5dc2427a6a7034c91ea54fc17e2
#
_entry.id   ced0e5dc2427a6a7034c91ea54fc17e2
#
_cell.length_a   1.000
_cell.length_b   1.000
_cell.length_c   1.000
_cell.angle_alpha   90.00
_cell.angle_beta   90.00
_cell.angle_gamma   90.00
#
_symmetry.space_group_name_H-M   'P 1'
#
loop_
_entity.id
_entity.type
_entity.pdbx_description
1 polymer ?
#
loop_
_entity_poly.entity_id
_entity_poly.type
_entity_poly.pdbx_seq_one_letter_code
_entity_poly.pdbx_strand_id
1 'polypeptide(L)'
;LGEVQESRDGGMGNQLILNPYEMAFDVSYSRKLSDVFSMAVALRYIRSDMGASSDADMVPDNAFAADIAGYLEKYVILGNSECLWSFGFNVSNIGTKVSYDGGNTNQFLPTMLKVGTGLLYPIDDYNQIGIYVDLSKYLVPTEPIQEGTTPEDEAAYKEKHDEYNNMSPITGIFKSFGDSPNGFKGELEEIMASIGLEYNYNQQFFVRGGYYYENKYQGNRQYFSVGAGFRMSVFQLDAAYLISTVQSNPLDQTLR
;
A
#
# COMPACT_ATOMS: atom_id res chain seq x y z
N LEU A 1 -0.04 9.52 -15.03
CA LEU A 1 0.92 8.77 -15.84
C LEU A 1 1.21 9.63 -17.08
N GLY A 2 2.48 9.85 -17.45
CA GLY A 2 2.86 10.64 -18.62
C GLY A 2 2.89 9.82 -19.90
N GLU A 3 3.23 10.47 -21.04
CA GLU A 3 3.51 9.76 -22.29
C GLU A 3 4.69 8.79 -22.11
N VAL A 4 4.50 7.56 -22.55
CA VAL A 4 5.55 6.54 -22.61
C VAL A 4 5.86 6.27 -24.07
N GLN A 5 7.14 6.39 -24.45
CA GLN A 5 7.59 6.08 -25.81
C GLN A 5 8.21 4.69 -25.82
N GLU A 6 7.63 3.78 -26.58
CA GLU A 6 8.16 2.44 -26.80
C GLU A 6 8.76 2.34 -28.21
N SER A 7 9.99 1.84 -28.32
CA SER A 7 10.64 1.53 -29.60
C SER A 7 10.68 0.02 -29.81
N ARG A 8 9.90 -0.50 -30.75
CA ARG A 8 9.82 -1.95 -31.06
C ARG A 8 10.96 -2.43 -32.00
N ASP A 9 11.65 -1.52 -32.70
CA ASP A 9 12.64 -1.87 -33.75
C ASP A 9 14.06 -1.33 -33.47
N GLY A 10 14.47 -1.28 -32.21
CA GLY A 10 15.84 -0.82 -31.87
C GLY A 10 16.18 0.60 -32.33
N GLY A 11 15.18 1.47 -32.50
CA GLY A 11 15.35 2.89 -32.84
C GLY A 11 15.24 3.24 -34.32
N MET A 12 14.87 2.29 -35.18
CA MET A 12 14.72 2.54 -36.63
C MET A 12 13.28 2.50 -37.16
N GLY A 13 12.28 2.34 -36.31
CA GLY A 13 10.87 2.21 -36.70
C GLY A 13 9.94 3.18 -35.99
N ASN A 14 8.64 3.02 -36.20
CA ASN A 14 7.60 3.81 -35.57
C ASN A 14 7.72 3.76 -34.04
N GLN A 15 7.89 4.93 -33.42
CA GLN A 15 7.75 5.07 -31.97
C GLN A 15 6.26 4.96 -31.63
N LEU A 16 5.92 3.99 -30.81
CA LEU A 16 4.59 3.87 -30.24
C LEU A 16 4.49 4.82 -29.05
N ILE A 17 3.55 5.74 -29.11
CA ILE A 17 3.29 6.66 -27.98
C ILE A 17 2.12 6.09 -27.19
N LEU A 18 2.40 5.61 -26.00
CA LEU A 18 1.40 5.12 -25.06
C LEU A 18 0.97 6.26 -24.13
N ASN A 19 -0.33 6.41 -23.95
CA ASN A 19 -0.93 7.38 -23.03
C ASN A 19 -1.71 6.64 -21.94
N PRO A 20 -1.03 6.00 -20.98
CA PRO A 20 -1.68 5.26 -19.92
C PRO A 20 -2.44 6.19 -18.98
N TYR A 21 -3.65 5.80 -18.61
CA TYR A 21 -4.43 6.49 -17.59
C TYR A 21 -5.12 5.51 -16.66
N GLU A 22 -5.29 5.94 -15.41
CA GLU A 22 -6.04 5.22 -14.41
C GLU A 22 -7.05 6.15 -13.73
N MET A 23 -8.21 5.62 -13.43
CA MET A 23 -9.28 6.32 -12.74
C MET A 23 -9.86 5.40 -11.66
N ALA A 24 -10.08 5.93 -10.48
CA ALA A 24 -10.80 5.25 -9.42
C ALA A 24 -11.95 6.11 -8.91
N PHE A 25 -13.07 5.46 -8.61
CA PHE A 25 -14.23 6.07 -7.99
C PHE A 25 -14.57 5.30 -6.70
N ASP A 26 -14.56 5.99 -5.57
CA ASP A 26 -14.78 5.40 -4.26
C ASP A 26 -16.04 5.93 -3.60
N VAL A 27 -16.80 5.02 -2.99
CA VAL A 27 -17.91 5.34 -2.07
C VAL A 27 -17.65 4.67 -0.73
N SER A 28 -17.64 5.43 0.35
CA SER A 28 -17.37 4.91 1.68
C SER A 28 -18.50 5.20 2.65
N TYR A 29 -18.69 4.27 3.58
CA TYR A 29 -19.58 4.40 4.72
C TYR A 29 -18.84 4.05 6.00
N SER A 30 -18.95 4.92 7.00
CA SER A 30 -18.36 4.70 8.31
C SER A 30 -19.39 4.86 9.42
N ARG A 31 -19.23 4.08 10.48
CA ARG A 31 -20.11 4.13 11.64
C ARG A 31 -19.34 3.89 12.93
N LYS A 32 -19.63 4.70 13.94
CA LYS A 32 -19.23 4.45 15.32
C LYS A 32 -20.12 3.33 15.89
N LEU A 33 -19.53 2.20 16.24
CA LEU A 33 -20.22 1.01 16.74
C LEU A 33 -20.32 0.99 18.27
N SER A 34 -19.33 1.61 18.93
CA SER A 34 -19.34 1.85 20.39
C SER A 34 -18.63 3.17 20.70
N ASP A 35 -18.55 3.54 21.98
CA ASP A 35 -17.87 4.77 22.39
C ASP A 35 -16.38 4.81 22.03
N VAL A 36 -15.78 3.64 21.88
CA VAL A 36 -14.33 3.51 21.60
C VAL A 36 -14.00 2.88 20.24
N PHE A 37 -14.99 2.35 19.51
CA PHE A 37 -14.73 1.60 18.28
C PHE A 37 -15.60 2.06 17.11
N SER A 38 -14.97 2.25 15.98
CA SER A 38 -15.59 2.62 14.71
C SER A 38 -15.18 1.65 13.61
N MET A 39 -16.03 1.42 12.64
CA MET A 39 -15.73 0.67 11.42
C MET A 39 -16.08 1.47 10.18
N ALA A 40 -15.39 1.17 9.10
CA ALA A 40 -15.67 1.71 7.77
C ALA A 40 -15.58 0.61 6.72
N VAL A 41 -16.38 0.76 5.68
CA VAL A 41 -16.28 0.00 4.44
C VAL A 41 -16.25 0.98 3.27
N ALA A 42 -15.46 0.67 2.25
CA ALA A 42 -15.46 1.42 0.99
C ALA A 42 -15.66 0.45 -0.17
N LEU A 43 -16.35 0.92 -1.20
CA LEU A 43 -16.45 0.23 -2.49
C LEU A 43 -15.77 1.10 -3.53
N ARG A 44 -14.94 0.46 -4.34
CA ARG A 44 -14.11 1.11 -5.36
C ARG A 44 -14.36 0.51 -6.71
N TYR A 45 -14.59 1.38 -7.71
CA TYR A 45 -14.51 1.04 -9.10
C TYR A 45 -13.20 1.59 -9.66
N ILE A 46 -12.45 0.75 -10.38
CA ILE A 46 -11.17 1.09 -10.99
C ILE A 46 -11.30 0.87 -12.49
N ARG A 47 -10.85 1.83 -13.29
CA ARG A 47 -10.61 1.66 -14.71
C ARG A 47 -9.14 1.97 -14.99
N SER A 48 -8.47 1.03 -15.61
CA SER A 48 -7.07 1.15 -16.02
C SER A 48 -6.92 0.92 -17.51
N ASP A 49 -6.25 1.82 -18.19
CA ASP A 49 -5.87 1.72 -19.60
C ASP A 49 -4.36 1.97 -19.70
N MET A 50 -3.63 0.93 -20.01
CA MET A 50 -2.16 0.98 -20.11
C MET A 50 -1.67 1.41 -21.49
N GLY A 51 -2.57 1.81 -22.40
CA GLY A 51 -2.23 2.29 -23.72
C GLY A 51 -2.96 1.60 -24.86
N ALA A 52 -4.12 1.00 -24.60
CA ALA A 52 -4.94 0.32 -25.59
C ALA A 52 -5.31 1.17 -26.82
N SER A 53 -5.36 2.50 -26.68
CA SER A 53 -5.57 3.41 -27.81
C SER A 53 -4.42 3.43 -28.82
N SER A 54 -3.25 2.98 -28.43
CA SER A 54 -2.02 3.02 -29.24
C SER A 54 -1.46 1.64 -29.57
N ASP A 55 -1.84 0.60 -28.79
CA ASP A 55 -1.46 -0.79 -29.02
C ASP A 55 -2.70 -1.68 -29.10
N ALA A 56 -2.88 -2.35 -30.24
CA ALA A 56 -4.03 -3.22 -30.50
C ALA A 56 -4.02 -4.51 -29.64
N ASP A 57 -2.88 -4.86 -29.08
CA ASP A 57 -2.73 -6.05 -28.23
C ASP A 57 -3.06 -5.74 -26.75
N MET A 58 -3.19 -4.45 -26.38
CA MET A 58 -3.59 -4.01 -25.06
C MET A 58 -5.08 -3.71 -25.00
N VAL A 59 -5.72 -4.15 -23.92
CA VAL A 59 -7.14 -3.91 -23.66
C VAL A 59 -7.29 -3.19 -22.32
N PRO A 60 -8.07 -2.09 -22.25
CA PRO A 60 -8.37 -1.47 -20.98
C PRO A 60 -9.23 -2.40 -20.13
N ASP A 61 -8.96 -2.45 -18.83
CA ASP A 61 -9.73 -3.30 -17.92
C ASP A 61 -10.38 -2.50 -16.79
N ASN A 62 -11.36 -3.15 -16.16
CA ASN A 62 -12.14 -2.60 -15.06
C ASN A 62 -12.10 -3.56 -13.89
N ALA A 63 -11.87 -3.01 -12.71
CA ALA A 63 -11.88 -3.79 -11.48
C ALA A 63 -12.82 -3.18 -10.45
N PHE A 64 -13.34 -4.05 -9.58
CA PHE A 64 -14.09 -3.67 -8.39
C PHE A 64 -13.33 -4.14 -7.16
N ALA A 65 -13.26 -3.28 -6.17
CA ALA A 65 -12.61 -3.58 -4.90
C ALA A 65 -13.44 -3.10 -3.73
N ALA A 66 -13.20 -3.69 -2.57
CA ALA A 66 -13.75 -3.26 -1.30
C ALA A 66 -12.62 -3.08 -0.28
N ASP A 67 -12.77 -2.09 0.59
CA ASP A 67 -11.89 -1.88 1.74
C ASP A 67 -12.71 -2.07 3.02
N ILE A 68 -12.10 -2.65 4.04
CA ILE A 68 -12.67 -2.83 5.38
C ILE A 68 -11.67 -2.27 6.38
N ALA A 69 -12.12 -1.32 7.22
CA ALA A 69 -11.28 -0.72 8.24
C ALA A 69 -11.98 -0.71 9.60
N GLY A 70 -11.17 -0.84 10.66
CA GLY A 70 -11.62 -0.65 12.03
C GLY A 70 -10.65 0.27 12.77
N TYR A 71 -11.18 1.09 13.66
CA TYR A 71 -10.44 2.02 14.49
C TYR A 71 -10.97 2.01 15.91
N LEU A 72 -10.06 1.79 16.84
CA LEU A 72 -10.31 1.84 18.28
C LEU A 72 -9.52 2.97 18.90
N GLU A 73 -10.17 3.75 19.75
CA GLU A 73 -9.55 4.84 20.48
C GLU A 73 -10.09 4.88 21.91
N LYS A 74 -9.22 4.90 22.90
CA LYS A 74 -9.63 5.04 24.28
C LYS A 74 -8.54 5.67 25.13
N TYR A 75 -8.95 6.30 26.22
CA TYR A 75 -8.05 6.78 27.26
C TYR A 75 -7.56 5.65 28.15
N VAL A 76 -6.27 5.64 28.43
CA VAL A 76 -5.58 4.68 29.31
C VAL A 76 -4.70 5.46 30.28
N ILE A 77 -4.61 5.00 31.52
CA ILE A 77 -3.74 5.63 32.51
C ILE A 77 -2.37 4.99 32.44
N LEU A 78 -1.35 5.80 32.17
CA LEU A 78 0.07 5.40 32.17
C LEU A 78 0.82 6.24 33.19
N GLY A 79 1.19 5.64 34.30
CA GLY A 79 1.72 6.37 35.45
C GLY A 79 0.65 7.30 36.04
N ASN A 80 0.90 8.60 36.00
CA ASN A 80 -0.02 9.64 36.51
C ASN A 80 -0.73 10.40 35.38
N SER A 81 -0.50 10.02 34.12
CA SER A 81 -1.05 10.72 32.96
C SER A 81 -2.14 9.89 32.27
N GLU A 82 -3.20 10.55 31.84
CA GLU A 82 -4.23 9.99 30.98
C GLU A 82 -3.79 10.11 29.53
N CYS A 83 -3.44 8.99 28.92
CA CYS A 83 -2.93 8.92 27.55
C CYS A 83 -4.04 8.48 26.61
N LEU A 84 -4.00 8.95 25.36
CA LEU A 84 -4.88 8.47 24.32
C LEU A 84 -4.20 7.32 23.58
N TRP A 85 -4.71 6.10 23.73
CA TRP A 85 -4.28 4.93 22.98
C TRP A 85 -5.20 4.68 21.80
N SER A 86 -4.60 4.45 20.63
CA SER A 86 -5.32 4.11 19.41
C SER A 86 -4.80 2.79 18.80
N PHE A 87 -5.70 2.07 18.16
CA PHE A 87 -5.40 0.88 17.38
C PHE A 87 -6.25 0.89 16.13
N GLY A 88 -5.67 0.57 14.99
CA GLY A 88 -6.38 0.51 13.73
C GLY A 88 -5.96 -0.69 12.88
N PHE A 89 -6.87 -1.16 12.04
CA PHE A 89 -6.57 -2.08 10.97
C PHE A 89 -7.30 -1.66 9.69
N ASN A 90 -6.73 -2.03 8.56
CA ASN A 90 -7.34 -1.85 7.25
C ASN A 90 -6.94 -3.01 6.35
N VAL A 91 -7.91 -3.62 5.68
CA VAL A 91 -7.69 -4.49 4.53
C VAL A 91 -8.26 -3.78 3.32
N SER A 92 -7.38 -3.33 2.44
CA SER A 92 -7.74 -2.56 1.25
C SER A 92 -7.60 -3.37 -0.03
N ASN A 93 -8.35 -2.96 -1.06
CA ASN A 93 -8.34 -3.55 -2.40
C ASN A 93 -8.69 -5.05 -2.44
N ILE A 94 -9.62 -5.51 -1.59
CA ILE A 94 -10.20 -6.84 -1.72
C ILE A 94 -11.09 -6.82 -2.97
N GLY A 95 -10.60 -7.36 -4.09
CA GLY A 95 -11.30 -7.11 -5.35
C GLY A 95 -11.06 -8.14 -6.44
N THR A 96 -11.58 -7.83 -7.62
CA THR A 96 -11.38 -8.64 -8.83
C THR A 96 -9.94 -8.55 -9.30
N LYS A 97 -9.56 -9.44 -10.20
CA LYS A 97 -8.29 -9.33 -10.93
C LYS A 97 -8.44 -8.35 -12.11
N VAL A 98 -7.32 -7.90 -12.63
CA VAL A 98 -7.21 -7.10 -13.86
C VAL A 98 -6.45 -7.86 -14.93
N SER A 99 -6.82 -7.63 -16.20
CA SER A 99 -6.16 -8.25 -17.35
C SER A 99 -6.07 -7.25 -18.50
N TYR A 100 -4.86 -7.01 -18.99
CA TYR A 100 -4.63 -6.08 -20.11
C TYR A 100 -4.45 -6.78 -21.44
N ASP A 101 -4.57 -8.10 -21.50
CA ASP A 101 -4.39 -8.96 -22.68
C ASP A 101 -5.62 -9.79 -23.02
N GLY A 102 -6.80 -9.30 -22.65
CA GLY A 102 -8.08 -9.94 -22.93
C GLY A 102 -8.36 -11.20 -22.10
N GLY A 103 -7.72 -11.37 -20.94
CA GLY A 103 -7.97 -12.46 -20.01
C GLY A 103 -6.94 -13.60 -20.07
N ASN A 104 -5.88 -13.47 -20.86
CA ASN A 104 -4.82 -14.47 -20.90
C ASN A 104 -3.97 -14.44 -19.63
N THR A 105 -3.68 -13.23 -19.12
CA THR A 105 -2.95 -13.04 -17.85
C THR A 105 -3.82 -12.25 -16.88
N ASN A 106 -4.06 -12.82 -15.71
CA ASN A 106 -4.88 -12.20 -14.67
C ASN A 106 -4.01 -11.79 -13.48
N GLN A 107 -3.93 -10.50 -13.22
CA GLN A 107 -3.16 -9.94 -12.11
C GLN A 107 -4.05 -9.61 -10.93
N PHE A 108 -3.60 -9.93 -9.72
CA PHE A 108 -4.29 -9.53 -8.51
C PHE A 108 -4.18 -8.03 -8.28
N LEU A 109 -5.26 -7.40 -7.79
CA LEU A 109 -5.14 -6.08 -7.22
C LEU A 109 -4.20 -6.11 -6.01
N PRO A 110 -3.49 -5.01 -5.72
CA PRO A 110 -2.58 -4.94 -4.58
C PRO A 110 -3.37 -4.88 -3.26
N THR A 111 -4.00 -6.00 -2.90
CA THR A 111 -4.69 -6.16 -1.62
C THR A 111 -3.68 -6.02 -0.51
N MET A 112 -3.94 -5.16 0.48
CA MET A 112 -2.99 -4.86 1.55
C MET A 112 -3.68 -4.94 2.91
N LEU A 113 -3.05 -5.65 3.84
CA LEU A 113 -3.35 -5.56 5.27
C LEU A 113 -2.44 -4.52 5.90
N LYS A 114 -3.02 -3.60 6.64
CA LYS A 114 -2.32 -2.66 7.49
C LYS A 114 -2.86 -2.73 8.91
N VAL A 115 -1.98 -2.80 9.89
CA VAL A 115 -2.30 -2.77 11.32
C VAL A 115 -1.41 -1.74 11.99
N GLY A 116 -2.00 -0.88 12.80
CA GLY A 116 -1.25 0.18 13.46
C GLY A 116 -1.72 0.45 14.88
N THR A 117 -0.82 0.98 15.68
CA THR A 117 -1.12 1.44 17.03
C THR A 117 -0.41 2.75 17.33
N GLY A 118 -1.03 3.57 18.16
CA GLY A 118 -0.49 4.85 18.59
C GLY A 118 -0.76 5.13 20.05
N LEU A 119 0.13 5.88 20.65
CA LEU A 119 -0.02 6.39 22.01
C LEU A 119 0.32 7.88 22.00
N LEU A 120 -0.64 8.72 22.40
CA LEU A 120 -0.45 10.14 22.62
C LEU A 120 -0.35 10.38 24.13
N TYR A 121 0.82 10.81 24.57
CA TYR A 121 1.15 11.06 25.97
C TYR A 121 1.14 12.57 26.24
N PRO A 122 0.30 13.08 27.16
CA PRO A 122 0.35 14.46 27.59
C PRO A 122 1.51 14.65 28.58
N ILE A 123 2.43 15.57 28.24
CA ILE A 123 3.52 15.97 29.15
C ILE A 123 2.95 16.99 30.16
N ASP A 124 2.19 17.95 29.64
CA ASP A 124 1.45 18.97 30.39
C ASP A 124 0.21 19.42 29.58
N ASP A 125 -0.46 20.48 30.04
CA ASP A 125 -1.70 21.00 29.42
C ASP A 125 -1.51 21.48 27.96
N TYR A 126 -0.28 21.80 27.57
CA TYR A 126 0.04 22.33 26.24
C TYR A 126 0.90 21.40 25.39
N ASN A 127 1.65 20.49 26.02
CA ASN A 127 2.67 19.69 25.36
C ASN A 127 2.29 18.21 25.34
N GLN A 128 2.31 17.58 24.16
CA GLN A 128 2.02 16.18 23.98
C GLN A 128 3.08 15.51 23.08
N ILE A 129 3.37 14.26 23.32
CA ILE A 129 4.20 13.41 22.45
C ILE A 129 3.39 12.22 22.00
N GLY A 130 3.33 12.01 20.67
CA GLY A 130 2.73 10.84 20.03
C GLY A 130 3.81 9.87 19.53
N ILE A 131 3.59 8.58 19.74
CA ILE A 131 4.40 7.49 19.17
C ILE A 131 3.43 6.59 18.40
N TYR A 132 3.78 6.28 17.16
CA TYR A 132 2.94 5.49 16.23
C TYR A 132 3.79 4.41 15.58
N VAL A 133 3.22 3.21 15.46
CA VAL A 133 3.84 2.08 14.76
C VAL A 133 2.80 1.44 13.86
N ASP A 134 3.15 1.25 12.59
CA ASP A 134 2.33 0.53 11.62
C ASP A 134 3.12 -0.62 11.00
N LEU A 135 2.42 -1.73 10.78
CA LEU A 135 2.88 -2.87 9.99
C LEU A 135 1.94 -3.06 8.81
N SER A 136 2.51 -3.35 7.66
CA SER A 136 1.73 -3.61 6.44
C SER A 136 2.29 -4.81 5.70
N LYS A 137 1.41 -5.57 5.03
CA LYS A 137 1.78 -6.69 4.16
C LYS A 137 0.82 -6.72 2.98
N TYR A 138 1.37 -6.97 1.79
CA TYR A 138 0.53 -7.29 0.63
C TYR A 138 -0.04 -8.70 0.79
N LEU A 139 -1.35 -8.82 0.60
CA LEU A 139 -2.10 -10.08 0.62
C LEU A 139 -2.30 -10.57 -0.83
N VAL A 140 -1.21 -10.65 -1.56
CA VAL A 140 -1.17 -11.11 -2.95
C VAL A 140 -0.29 -12.36 -2.97
N PRO A 141 -0.74 -13.48 -3.56
CA PRO A 141 0.06 -14.68 -3.60
C PRO A 141 1.30 -14.48 -4.44
N THR A 142 2.38 -15.17 -4.08
CA THR A 142 3.64 -15.14 -4.81
C THR A 142 3.45 -15.70 -6.22
N GLU A 143 3.84 -14.91 -7.23
CA GLU A 143 3.77 -15.34 -8.62
C GLU A 143 4.79 -16.45 -8.88
N PRO A 144 4.39 -17.54 -9.58
CA PRO A 144 5.31 -18.60 -9.93
C PRO A 144 6.46 -18.11 -10.83
N ILE A 145 7.67 -18.55 -10.54
CA ILE A 145 8.86 -18.26 -11.33
C ILE A 145 9.27 -19.56 -12.03
N GLN A 146 9.67 -19.45 -13.31
CA GLN A 146 10.21 -20.59 -14.04
C GLN A 146 11.61 -20.93 -13.50
N GLU A 147 11.74 -22.13 -12.93
CA GLU A 147 12.99 -22.66 -12.40
C GLU A 147 13.57 -23.67 -13.39
N GLY A 148 14.46 -23.23 -14.25
CA GLY A 148 15.10 -24.09 -15.25
C GLY A 148 14.54 -23.95 -16.67
N THR A 149 15.12 -24.72 -17.61
CA THR A 149 14.85 -24.61 -19.06
C THR A 149 14.55 -25.98 -19.70
N THR A 150 14.31 -27.01 -18.89
CA THR A 150 13.92 -28.32 -19.43
C THR A 150 12.45 -28.35 -19.81
N PRO A 151 12.00 -29.23 -20.71
CA PRO A 151 10.58 -29.35 -21.04
C PRO A 151 9.70 -29.70 -19.83
N GLU A 152 10.25 -30.43 -18.85
CA GLU A 152 9.58 -30.74 -17.59
C GLU A 152 9.40 -29.48 -16.72
N ASP A 153 10.44 -28.61 -16.66
CA ASP A 153 10.39 -27.34 -15.92
C ASP A 153 9.35 -26.38 -16.53
N GLU A 154 9.31 -26.30 -17.87
CA GLU A 154 8.32 -25.51 -18.59
C GLU A 154 6.89 -26.00 -18.33
N ALA A 155 6.68 -27.33 -18.32
CA ALA A 155 5.37 -27.90 -18.06
C ALA A 155 4.93 -27.64 -16.60
N ALA A 156 5.83 -27.79 -15.64
CA ALA A 156 5.56 -27.51 -14.23
C ALA A 156 5.29 -26.02 -13.96
N TYR A 157 6.04 -25.13 -14.63
CA TYR A 157 5.79 -23.68 -14.55
C TYR A 157 4.40 -23.35 -15.11
N LYS A 158 4.04 -23.88 -16.28
CA LYS A 158 2.75 -23.63 -16.90
C LYS A 158 1.59 -24.08 -16.01
N GLU A 159 1.68 -25.25 -15.39
CA GLU A 159 0.66 -25.74 -14.46
C GLU A 159 0.48 -24.79 -13.26
N LYS A 160 1.59 -24.37 -12.62
CA LYS A 160 1.56 -23.42 -11.49
C LYS A 160 1.01 -22.05 -11.92
N HIS A 161 1.39 -21.57 -13.12
CA HIS A 161 0.94 -20.30 -13.64
C HIS A 161 -0.56 -20.33 -13.99
N ASP A 162 -1.06 -21.43 -14.56
CA ASP A 162 -2.49 -21.63 -14.81
C ASP A 162 -3.28 -21.68 -13.48
N GLU A 163 -2.74 -22.35 -12.44
CA GLU A 163 -3.34 -22.31 -11.09
C GLU A 163 -3.41 -20.89 -10.54
N TYR A 164 -2.32 -20.13 -10.64
CA TYR A 164 -2.25 -18.72 -10.22
C TYR A 164 -3.26 -17.85 -10.96
N ASN A 165 -3.32 -17.98 -12.28
CA ASN A 165 -4.25 -17.23 -13.13
C ASN A 165 -5.72 -17.55 -12.85
N ASN A 166 -6.04 -18.78 -12.46
CA ASN A 166 -7.40 -19.21 -12.16
C ASN A 166 -7.78 -19.08 -10.69
N MET A 167 -6.81 -18.73 -9.82
CA MET A 167 -7.06 -18.59 -8.39
C MET A 167 -8.00 -17.42 -8.09
N SER A 168 -8.98 -17.63 -7.20
CA SER A 168 -9.87 -16.56 -6.77
C SER A 168 -9.11 -15.52 -5.91
N PRO A 169 -9.48 -14.23 -5.93
CA PRO A 169 -8.88 -13.22 -5.08
C PRO A 169 -8.89 -13.56 -3.59
N ILE A 170 -10.00 -14.11 -3.10
CA ILE A 170 -10.12 -14.52 -1.69
C ILE A 170 -9.16 -15.67 -1.34
N THR A 171 -9.05 -16.67 -2.22
CA THR A 171 -8.07 -17.75 -2.04
C THR A 171 -6.65 -17.21 -2.03
N GLY A 172 -6.33 -16.27 -2.92
CA GLY A 172 -5.04 -15.59 -2.98
C GLY A 172 -4.67 -14.89 -1.67
N ILE A 173 -5.62 -14.17 -1.07
CA ILE A 173 -5.44 -13.49 0.23
C ILE A 173 -5.00 -14.50 1.31
N PHE A 174 -5.67 -15.65 1.42
CA PHE A 174 -5.29 -16.65 2.43
C PHE A 174 -3.97 -17.37 2.10
N LYS A 175 -3.71 -17.63 0.82
CA LYS A 175 -2.47 -18.29 0.38
C LYS A 175 -1.23 -17.41 0.66
N SER A 176 -1.35 -16.08 0.55
CA SER A 176 -0.27 -15.12 0.75
C SER A 176 0.35 -15.09 2.17
N PHE A 177 -0.22 -15.83 3.13
CA PHE A 177 0.34 -15.94 4.47
C PHE A 177 1.32 -17.12 4.65
N GLY A 178 1.61 -17.87 3.61
CA GLY A 178 2.48 -19.05 3.74
C GLY A 178 3.03 -19.55 2.41
N ASP A 179 3.12 -18.70 1.40
CA ASP A 179 3.56 -19.07 0.04
C ASP A 179 4.94 -18.50 -0.35
N SER A 180 5.60 -17.83 0.59
CA SER A 180 6.93 -17.29 0.34
C SER A 180 7.94 -18.40 0.07
N PRO A 181 8.75 -18.34 -1.01
CA PRO A 181 9.76 -19.35 -1.35
C PRO A 181 10.80 -19.58 -0.23
N ASN A 182 11.04 -18.58 0.60
CA ASN A 182 11.96 -18.65 1.74
C ASN A 182 11.26 -19.07 3.05
N GLY A 183 10.04 -19.60 2.97
CA GLY A 183 9.24 -20.00 4.12
C GLY A 183 8.97 -18.85 5.09
N PHE A 184 8.94 -19.14 6.39
CA PHE A 184 8.62 -18.14 7.42
C PHE A 184 9.53 -16.90 7.42
N LYS A 185 10.81 -17.07 7.05
CA LYS A 185 11.72 -15.94 6.93
C LYS A 185 11.30 -15.02 5.78
N GLY A 186 10.90 -15.57 4.65
CA GLY A 186 10.40 -14.80 3.52
C GLY A 186 9.12 -14.05 3.85
N GLU A 187 8.20 -14.68 4.58
CA GLU A 187 6.98 -14.04 5.08
C GLU A 187 7.29 -12.81 5.95
N LEU A 188 8.32 -12.88 6.81
CA LEU A 188 8.76 -11.73 7.61
C LEU A 188 9.41 -10.64 6.74
N GLU A 189 10.08 -11.01 5.66
CA GLU A 189 10.70 -10.07 4.72
C GLU A 189 9.65 -9.28 3.90
N GLU A 190 8.42 -9.78 3.79
CA GLU A 190 7.29 -9.10 3.13
C GLU A 190 6.60 -8.06 4.01
N ILE A 191 6.93 -8.02 5.31
CA ILE A 191 6.36 -7.02 6.22
C ILE A 191 7.06 -5.68 6.04
N MET A 192 6.28 -4.67 5.70
CA MET A 192 6.69 -3.28 5.73
C MET A 192 6.37 -2.69 7.09
N ALA A 193 7.28 -1.89 7.64
CA ALA A 193 7.11 -1.29 8.96
C ALA A 193 7.33 0.22 8.92
N SER A 194 6.56 0.96 9.70
CA SER A 194 6.82 2.36 9.94
C SER A 194 6.75 2.71 11.43
N ILE A 195 7.60 3.64 11.84
CA ILE A 195 7.55 4.25 13.16
C ILE A 195 7.49 5.76 13.00
N GLY A 196 6.60 6.41 13.75
CA GLY A 196 6.43 7.85 13.76
C GLY A 196 6.46 8.42 15.16
N LEU A 197 7.05 9.61 15.27
CA LEU A 197 7.03 10.45 16.46
C LEU A 197 6.39 11.78 16.10
N GLU A 198 5.55 12.28 16.97
CA GLU A 198 4.93 13.59 16.86
C GLU A 198 5.10 14.35 18.18
N TYR A 199 5.58 15.57 18.10
CA TYR A 199 5.46 16.54 19.17
C TYR A 199 4.38 17.55 18.80
N ASN A 200 3.46 17.77 19.71
CA ASN A 200 2.30 18.64 19.52
C ASN A 200 2.32 19.73 20.63
N TYR A 201 2.31 20.99 20.21
CA TYR A 201 2.18 22.12 21.10
C TYR A 201 0.82 22.79 20.95
N ASN A 202 0.06 22.82 22.04
CA ASN A 202 -1.26 23.45 22.14
C ASN A 202 -2.26 23.00 21.07
N GLN A 203 -2.08 21.77 20.54
CA GLN A 203 -2.88 21.25 19.42
C GLN A 203 -2.88 22.14 18.16
N GLN A 204 -1.91 23.04 18.06
CA GLN A 204 -1.76 24.01 16.97
C GLN A 204 -0.49 23.78 16.16
N PHE A 205 0.64 23.50 16.83
CA PHE A 205 1.92 23.30 16.16
C PHE A 205 2.35 21.86 16.31
N PHE A 206 2.73 21.26 15.20
CA PHE A 206 3.15 19.86 15.13
C PHE A 206 4.53 19.75 14.52
N VAL A 207 5.41 18.98 15.14
CA VAL A 207 6.69 18.57 14.55
C VAL A 207 6.67 17.04 14.51
N ARG A 208 6.99 16.48 13.34
CA ARG A 208 6.89 15.04 13.10
C ARG A 208 8.20 14.50 12.55
N GLY A 209 8.54 13.31 12.98
CA GLY A 209 9.64 12.54 12.41
C GLY A 209 9.21 11.09 12.29
N GLY A 210 9.68 10.42 11.24
CA GLY A 210 9.35 9.01 11.05
C GLY A 210 10.37 8.28 10.22
N TYR A 211 10.28 6.96 10.27
CA TYR A 211 11.07 6.07 9.43
C TYR A 211 10.17 4.99 8.84
N TYR A 212 10.31 4.78 7.54
CA TYR A 212 9.66 3.70 6.81
C TYR A 212 10.70 2.68 6.34
N TYR A 213 10.39 1.42 6.56
CA TYR A 213 11.21 0.29 6.19
C TYR A 213 10.46 -0.70 5.30
N GLU A 214 11.07 -1.06 4.19
CA GLU A 214 10.68 -2.15 3.31
C GLU A 214 11.92 -2.97 2.94
N ASN A 215 11.78 -4.29 2.93
CA ASN A 215 12.89 -5.18 2.65
C ASN A 215 13.44 -4.95 1.24
N LYS A 216 14.76 -5.11 1.07
CA LYS A 216 15.46 -4.92 -0.21
C LYS A 216 14.96 -5.82 -1.35
N TYR A 217 14.37 -6.96 -1.03
CA TYR A 217 13.81 -7.89 -2.00
C TYR A 217 12.33 -7.61 -2.32
N GLN A 218 11.68 -6.69 -1.59
CA GLN A 218 10.26 -6.37 -1.70
C GLN A 218 9.99 -4.93 -2.18
N GLY A 219 10.99 -4.26 -2.73
CA GLY A 219 10.88 -2.90 -3.25
C GLY A 219 11.91 -1.93 -2.70
N ASN A 220 12.56 -2.26 -1.56
CA ASN A 220 13.70 -1.51 -1.00
C ASN A 220 13.40 -0.03 -0.73
N ARG A 221 12.16 0.31 -0.37
CA ARG A 221 11.79 1.69 -0.04
C ARG A 221 12.08 1.95 1.43
N GLN A 222 13.17 2.65 1.69
CA GLN A 222 13.57 3.02 3.05
C GLN A 222 13.85 4.52 3.06
N TYR A 223 13.19 5.24 3.98
CA TYR A 223 13.37 6.68 4.08
C TYR A 223 13.03 7.22 5.46
N PHE A 224 13.68 8.29 5.84
CA PHE A 224 13.24 9.17 6.91
C PHE A 224 12.24 10.19 6.37
N SER A 225 11.29 10.58 7.21
CA SER A 225 10.41 11.71 6.98
C SER A 225 10.55 12.70 8.11
N VAL A 226 10.57 13.98 7.77
CA VAL A 226 10.48 15.07 8.74
C VAL A 226 9.37 16.01 8.29
N GLY A 227 8.58 16.51 9.22
CA GLY A 227 7.45 17.35 8.88
C GLY A 227 7.10 18.33 9.97
N ALA A 228 6.40 19.36 9.58
CA ALA A 228 5.82 20.35 10.48
C ALA A 228 4.37 20.63 10.07
N GLY A 229 3.52 20.88 11.05
CA GLY A 229 2.12 21.21 10.86
C GLY A 229 1.70 22.41 11.69
N PHE A 230 0.74 23.14 11.18
CA PHE A 230 0.10 24.24 11.88
C PHE A 230 -1.41 24.14 11.71
N ARG A 231 -2.14 24.23 12.83
CA ARG A 231 -3.61 24.22 12.84
C ARG A 231 -4.12 25.45 13.55
N MET A 232 -5.02 26.16 12.91
CA MET A 232 -5.69 27.32 13.49
C MET A 232 -7.15 27.35 13.04
N SER A 233 -8.08 27.19 13.98
CA SER A 233 -9.53 27.21 13.70
C SER A 233 -9.92 26.20 12.60
N VAL A 234 -10.24 26.69 11.40
CA VAL A 234 -10.67 25.89 10.25
C VAL A 234 -9.54 25.56 9.28
N PHE A 235 -8.34 26.08 9.49
CA PHE A 235 -7.19 25.86 8.64
C PHE A 235 -6.22 24.88 9.28
N GLN A 236 -5.72 23.95 8.47
CA GLN A 236 -4.58 23.12 8.81
C GLN A 236 -3.62 23.13 7.61
N LEU A 237 -2.35 23.38 7.87
CA LEU A 237 -1.27 23.30 6.91
C LEU A 237 -0.23 22.33 7.43
N ASP A 238 0.10 21.34 6.63
CA ASP A 238 1.14 20.38 6.92
C ASP A 238 2.15 20.35 5.77
N ALA A 239 3.43 20.23 6.10
CA ALA A 239 4.50 20.04 5.14
C ALA A 239 5.41 18.92 5.62
N ALA A 240 5.84 18.07 4.70
CA ALA A 240 6.74 16.95 4.99
C ALA A 240 7.80 16.80 3.91
N TYR A 241 9.00 16.43 4.31
CA TYR A 241 10.13 16.15 3.44
C TYR A 241 10.63 14.73 3.66
N LEU A 242 10.86 14.02 2.56
CA LEU A 242 11.33 12.64 2.57
C LEU A 242 12.81 12.58 2.20
N ILE A 243 13.58 11.82 2.97
CA ILE A 243 15.03 11.62 2.81
C ILE A 243 15.27 10.12 2.65
N SER A 244 15.59 9.68 1.44
CA SER A 244 15.89 8.27 1.19
C SER A 244 17.18 7.83 1.89
N THR A 245 17.16 6.61 2.42
CA THR A 245 18.35 5.96 2.98
C THR A 245 18.97 4.95 2.01
N VAL A 246 18.33 4.72 0.87
CA VAL A 246 18.79 3.80 -0.17
C VAL A 246 18.87 4.49 -1.52
N GLN A 247 19.78 4.01 -2.38
CA GLN A 247 19.93 4.55 -3.73
C GLN A 247 18.73 4.19 -4.60
N SER A 248 18.40 5.08 -5.54
CA SER A 248 17.32 4.89 -6.55
C SER A 248 15.91 4.76 -5.95
N ASN A 249 15.65 5.35 -4.79
CA ASN A 249 14.29 5.44 -4.27
C ASN A 249 13.54 6.56 -5.02
N PRO A 250 12.41 6.26 -5.68
CA PRO A 250 11.65 7.27 -6.42
C PRO A 250 11.03 8.36 -5.54
N LEU A 251 11.01 8.17 -4.22
CA LEU A 251 10.50 9.13 -3.24
C LEU A 251 11.59 10.01 -2.63
N ASP A 252 12.86 9.89 -3.08
CA ASP A 252 13.93 10.72 -2.55
C ASP A 252 13.71 12.20 -2.86
N GLN A 253 14.02 13.06 -1.89
CA GLN A 253 13.87 14.51 -1.96
C GLN A 253 12.45 14.98 -2.33
N THR A 254 11.43 14.20 -1.96
CA THR A 254 10.03 14.57 -2.19
C THR A 254 9.53 15.50 -1.10
N LEU A 255 9.01 16.65 -1.49
CA LEU A 255 8.24 17.57 -0.63
C LEU A 255 6.74 17.30 -0.83
N ARG A 256 6.03 17.16 0.26
CA ARG A 256 4.57 16.98 0.30
C ARG A 256 3.89 18.01 1.18
#